data_91162c05120c3c5361c0b7d71e36a0bc
#
_entry.id   91162c05120c3c5361c0b7d71e36a0bc
#
_cell.length_a   1.000
_cell.length_b   1.000
_cell.length_c   1.000
_cell.angle_alpha   90.00
_cell.angle_beta   90.00
_cell.angle_gamma   90.00
#
_symmetry.space_group_name_H-M   'P 1'
#
loop_
_entity.id
_entity.type
_entity.pdbx_description
1 polymer ?
#
loop_
_entity_poly.entity_id
_entity_poly.type
_entity_poly.pdbx_seq_one_letter_code
_entity_poly.pdbx_strand_id
1 'polypeptide(L)'
;MKEFTSPPLADLSEHRNATDLLMHRFRTSPDHVAFEVRASGAAVSDSWQQVTTGQFVKEVRALAKGLIAAGLRPGDSMAIMSPTRYEWAVADMAAWFAAAVVVPIYETSAQPQVSAVLEDAAVRLAIAGTAAHAALLDHGFAESGSAHLGVWTMDARQGADLAALVQRGSDVPDSDVEERRLLHDLDSVATIVYTSGTTAAPKGALITHRNFVGQILNVGAAYTSVVREGGNTIIFLPMAHVLARGLQLICLANGMRIAHLSDPRDVVPALGALKPTFLVVVPRVLQKIQASAAAAAAQKHLGGVWARAQGTAVEWGRFMEAHDADASLRAPLGLRARRGLFDRLFYARLRALVGGRLDCLLSGAGALDADLSLFFRGLGLPVIEGYGLTETTAPLTGNLPGAIRSGSVGVPMPGTTVRISDQGEVLARGIGVFSGYRRSADSADAFVDGFFRTGDLGELDSQGRLTLRGRIKDVIVTAGGKTVTPSIWEGYVEGDPLVAHAVMVGEGKPYLGGLVLLDPESVAAWAEREGISDIAGLRIPDDGGAVEIDDARLLTAVEKVVSAANARLARSEQVRRFVLLLADLNENHGMVTPTMKLKRSVFTERARHFVENLYTDTRSPA
;
A
#
# COMPACT_ATOMS: atom_id res chain seq x y z
N MET A 1 16.63 -16.32 15.62
CA MET A 1 17.68 -15.25 15.66
C MET A 1 17.06 -13.99 16.27
N LYS A 2 17.83 -13.18 17.02
CA LYS A 2 17.28 -11.92 17.61
C LYS A 2 17.58 -10.68 16.77
N GLU A 3 18.58 -10.69 15.94
CA GLU A 3 18.99 -9.55 15.11
C GLU A 3 19.59 -10.02 13.79
N PHE A 4 19.28 -9.29 12.71
CA PHE A 4 19.86 -9.51 11.39
C PHE A 4 20.11 -8.18 10.68
N THR A 5 21.27 -8.05 10.05
CA THR A 5 21.68 -6.86 9.28
C THR A 5 21.97 -7.24 7.85
N SER A 6 21.37 -6.54 6.91
CA SER A 6 21.74 -6.58 5.49
C SER A 6 22.68 -5.41 5.18
N PRO A 7 23.91 -5.67 4.73
CA PRO A 7 24.84 -4.58 4.39
C PRO A 7 24.32 -3.75 3.23
N PRO A 8 24.68 -2.45 3.14
CA PRO A 8 24.31 -1.62 2.00
C PRO A 8 24.98 -2.13 0.71
N LEU A 9 24.26 -2.01 -0.41
CA LEU A 9 24.71 -2.39 -1.75
C LEU A 9 25.09 -1.19 -2.62
N ALA A 10 24.70 0.02 -2.21
CA ALA A 10 24.92 1.25 -2.96
C ALA A 10 25.61 2.31 -2.11
N ASP A 11 26.51 3.06 -2.73
CA ASP A 11 27.11 4.26 -2.18
C ASP A 11 26.24 5.50 -2.50
N LEU A 12 26.16 6.44 -1.57
CA LEU A 12 25.40 7.67 -1.71
C LEU A 12 26.27 8.89 -2.02
N SER A 13 27.59 8.74 -2.05
CA SER A 13 28.57 9.84 -2.14
C SER A 13 28.41 10.71 -3.40
N GLU A 14 27.87 10.15 -4.49
CA GLU A 14 27.62 10.88 -5.73
C GLU A 14 26.30 11.68 -5.73
N HIS A 15 25.50 11.58 -4.66
CA HIS A 15 24.20 12.20 -4.57
C HIS A 15 24.19 13.26 -3.48
N ARG A 16 23.82 14.48 -3.85
CA ARG A 16 23.66 15.59 -2.90
C ARG A 16 22.26 15.53 -2.25
N ASN A 17 21.25 15.22 -3.03
CA ASN A 17 19.87 15.03 -2.57
C ASN A 17 19.07 14.16 -3.56
N ALA A 18 17.77 13.96 -3.30
CA ALA A 18 16.93 13.06 -4.11
C ALA A 18 16.72 13.52 -5.57
N THR A 19 16.93 14.80 -5.88
CA THR A 19 16.81 15.29 -7.27
C THR A 19 17.92 14.72 -8.15
N ASP A 20 19.04 14.32 -7.58
CA ASP A 20 20.16 13.76 -8.34
C ASP A 20 19.84 12.39 -8.96
N LEU A 21 18.87 11.66 -8.42
CA LEU A 21 18.34 10.44 -9.04
C LEU A 21 17.79 10.73 -10.44
N LEU A 22 17.00 11.80 -10.58
CA LEU A 22 16.48 12.25 -11.88
C LEU A 22 17.57 12.88 -12.73
N MET A 23 18.43 13.73 -12.16
CA MET A 23 19.47 14.44 -12.90
C MET A 23 20.55 13.49 -13.46
N HIS A 24 20.82 12.38 -12.78
CA HIS A 24 21.68 11.33 -13.30
C HIS A 24 21.07 10.73 -14.58
N ARG A 25 19.79 10.36 -14.56
CA ARG A 25 19.08 9.83 -15.74
C ARG A 25 18.99 10.86 -16.86
N PHE A 26 18.74 12.12 -16.53
CA PHE A 26 18.71 13.19 -17.52
C PHE A 26 20.05 13.34 -18.25
N ARG A 27 21.17 13.24 -17.56
CA ARG A 27 22.51 13.32 -18.17
C ARG A 27 22.87 12.10 -19.02
N THR A 28 22.44 10.91 -18.59
CA THR A 28 22.84 9.65 -19.25
C THR A 28 21.86 9.18 -20.31
N SER A 29 20.57 9.47 -20.19
CA SER A 29 19.52 8.94 -21.05
C SER A 29 18.33 9.93 -21.17
N PRO A 30 18.54 11.15 -21.72
CA PRO A 30 17.49 12.18 -21.78
C PRO A 30 16.30 11.79 -22.67
N ASP A 31 16.53 10.96 -23.70
CA ASP A 31 15.51 10.53 -24.65
C ASP A 31 14.77 9.25 -24.22
N HIS A 32 15.18 8.66 -23.07
CA HIS A 32 14.49 7.51 -22.52
C HIS A 32 13.07 7.89 -22.10
N VAL A 33 12.07 7.05 -22.48
CA VAL A 33 10.67 7.24 -22.08
C VAL A 33 10.52 6.92 -20.60
N ALA A 34 10.27 7.95 -19.79
CA ALA A 34 10.08 7.83 -18.34
C ALA A 34 8.61 7.61 -17.96
N PHE A 35 7.69 8.23 -18.70
CA PHE A 35 6.26 8.12 -18.42
C PHE A 35 5.45 7.78 -19.68
N GLU A 36 4.35 7.07 -19.43
CA GLU A 36 3.26 6.85 -20.36
C GLU A 36 2.01 7.54 -19.80
N VAL A 37 1.57 8.63 -20.43
CA VAL A 37 0.53 9.53 -19.90
C VAL A 37 -0.73 9.42 -20.75
N ARG A 38 -1.87 9.27 -20.10
CA ARG A 38 -3.18 9.25 -20.78
C ARG A 38 -3.62 10.68 -21.08
N ALA A 39 -4.04 10.93 -22.32
CA ALA A 39 -4.65 12.21 -22.68
C ALA A 39 -5.96 12.44 -21.87
N SER A 40 -6.23 13.69 -21.51
CA SER A 40 -7.45 14.03 -20.80
C SER A 40 -8.69 13.60 -21.58
N GLY A 41 -9.61 12.86 -20.92
CA GLY A 41 -10.83 12.36 -21.55
C GLY A 41 -10.64 11.13 -22.46
N ALA A 42 -9.42 10.65 -22.70
CA ALA A 42 -9.19 9.43 -23.47
C ALA A 42 -9.59 8.18 -22.71
N ALA A 43 -10.03 7.13 -23.42
CA ALA A 43 -10.29 5.83 -22.82
C ALA A 43 -8.96 5.18 -22.35
N VAL A 44 -9.03 4.33 -21.34
CA VAL A 44 -7.84 3.64 -20.80
C VAL A 44 -7.20 2.69 -21.83
N SER A 45 -8.03 2.17 -22.75
CA SER A 45 -7.61 1.31 -23.86
C SER A 45 -6.93 2.06 -25.02
N ASP A 46 -7.01 3.40 -25.01
CA ASP A 46 -6.45 4.22 -26.09
C ASP A 46 -4.92 4.29 -26.01
N SER A 47 -4.30 4.94 -26.99
CA SER A 47 -2.85 5.15 -26.99
C SER A 47 -2.42 6.11 -25.89
N TRP A 48 -1.35 5.75 -25.18
CA TRP A 48 -0.72 6.57 -24.15
C TRP A 48 0.41 7.40 -24.77
N GLN A 49 0.47 8.66 -24.40
CA GLN A 49 1.53 9.58 -24.84
C GLN A 49 2.81 9.28 -24.06
N GLN A 50 3.92 9.23 -24.77
CA GLN A 50 5.24 9.00 -24.19
C GLN A 50 5.87 10.33 -23.77
N VAL A 51 6.36 10.40 -22.54
CA VAL A 51 7.13 11.54 -22.01
C VAL A 51 8.54 11.06 -21.71
N THR A 52 9.53 11.70 -22.35
CA THR A 52 10.94 11.37 -22.11
C THR A 52 11.45 11.98 -20.81
N THR A 53 12.58 11.46 -20.31
CA THR A 53 13.28 12.04 -19.16
C THR A 53 13.58 13.53 -19.36
N GLY A 54 14.01 13.90 -20.57
CA GLY A 54 14.28 15.30 -20.91
C GLY A 54 13.05 16.19 -20.88
N GLN A 55 11.91 15.69 -21.41
CA GLN A 55 10.64 16.41 -21.35
C GLN A 55 10.17 16.58 -19.89
N PHE A 56 10.23 15.52 -19.10
CA PHE A 56 9.87 15.56 -17.68
C PHE A 56 10.72 16.59 -16.91
N VAL A 57 12.06 16.60 -17.10
CA VAL A 57 12.94 17.59 -16.46
C VAL A 57 12.59 19.03 -16.89
N LYS A 58 12.24 19.23 -18.16
CA LYS A 58 11.80 20.54 -18.67
C LYS A 58 10.54 21.02 -17.95
N GLU A 59 9.54 20.15 -17.80
CA GLU A 59 8.28 20.47 -17.10
C GLU A 59 8.51 20.72 -15.60
N VAL A 60 9.33 19.88 -14.95
CA VAL A 60 9.75 20.06 -13.56
C VAL A 60 10.41 21.43 -13.33
N ARG A 61 11.37 21.81 -14.20
CA ARG A 61 12.04 23.10 -14.10
C ARG A 61 11.08 24.28 -14.33
N ALA A 62 10.19 24.17 -15.31
CA ALA A 62 9.20 25.19 -15.60
C ALA A 62 8.26 25.43 -14.39
N LEU A 63 7.80 24.36 -13.76
CA LEU A 63 6.97 24.46 -12.57
C LEU A 63 7.78 24.97 -11.37
N ALA A 64 9.03 24.55 -11.18
CA ALA A 64 9.90 25.06 -10.11
C ALA A 64 10.13 26.56 -10.23
N LYS A 65 10.32 27.11 -11.43
CA LYS A 65 10.37 28.55 -11.68
C LYS A 65 9.10 29.25 -11.23
N GLY A 66 7.94 28.67 -11.54
CA GLY A 66 6.64 29.17 -11.09
C GLY A 66 6.52 29.21 -9.57
N LEU A 67 6.95 28.16 -8.87
CA LEU A 67 6.96 28.09 -7.41
C LEU A 67 7.88 29.17 -6.80
N ILE A 68 9.06 29.37 -7.36
CA ILE A 68 10.00 30.43 -6.94
C ILE A 68 9.37 31.82 -7.14
N ALA A 69 8.79 32.08 -8.31
CA ALA A 69 8.13 33.34 -8.64
C ALA A 69 6.86 33.59 -7.79
N ALA A 70 6.20 32.54 -7.32
CA ALA A 70 5.11 32.65 -6.36
C ALA A 70 5.58 33.02 -4.94
N GLY A 71 6.89 33.01 -4.68
CA GLY A 71 7.48 33.40 -3.42
C GLY A 71 7.82 32.24 -2.47
N LEU A 72 7.78 30.99 -2.95
CA LEU A 72 8.17 29.82 -2.17
C LEU A 72 9.68 29.90 -1.85
N ARG A 73 10.02 29.78 -0.57
CA ARG A 73 11.40 29.90 -0.07
C ARG A 73 11.99 28.53 0.23
N PRO A 74 13.34 28.41 0.24
CA PRO A 74 13.99 27.16 0.70
C PRO A 74 13.52 26.77 2.09
N GLY A 75 13.15 25.49 2.25
CA GLY A 75 12.64 24.93 3.51
C GLY A 75 11.15 25.19 3.78
N ASP A 76 10.46 26.00 2.95
CA ASP A 76 9.01 26.13 3.06
C ASP A 76 8.31 24.82 2.76
N SER A 77 7.22 24.55 3.47
CA SER A 77 6.38 23.37 3.22
C SER A 77 5.39 23.65 2.08
N MET A 78 5.30 22.71 1.13
CA MET A 78 4.34 22.71 0.02
C MET A 78 3.45 21.49 0.10
N ALA A 79 2.12 21.67 0.20
CA ALA A 79 1.18 20.58 0.18
C ALA A 79 0.83 20.13 -1.24
N ILE A 80 0.62 18.81 -1.43
CA ILE A 80 0.03 18.24 -2.64
C ILE A 80 -1.15 17.36 -2.23
N MET A 81 -2.36 17.72 -2.68
CA MET A 81 -3.59 16.96 -2.46
C MET A 81 -4.24 16.62 -3.80
N SER A 82 -4.00 15.41 -4.30
CA SER A 82 -4.46 14.99 -5.62
C SER A 82 -4.50 13.47 -5.73
N PRO A 83 -5.42 12.91 -6.54
CA PRO A 83 -5.35 11.53 -6.99
C PRO A 83 -4.03 11.25 -7.72
N THR A 84 -3.74 9.96 -7.87
CA THR A 84 -2.54 9.49 -8.57
C THR A 84 -2.59 9.87 -10.05
N ARG A 85 -1.71 10.77 -10.48
CA ARG A 85 -1.62 11.27 -11.85
C ARG A 85 -0.22 11.82 -12.16
N TYR A 86 0.08 11.99 -13.45
CA TYR A 86 1.39 12.44 -13.92
C TYR A 86 1.80 13.80 -13.34
N GLU A 87 0.89 14.75 -13.25
CA GLU A 87 1.15 16.10 -12.74
C GLU A 87 1.53 16.09 -11.25
N TRP A 88 1.13 15.05 -10.52
CA TRP A 88 1.59 14.83 -9.15
C TRP A 88 3.12 14.60 -9.12
N ALA A 89 3.64 13.78 -10.06
CA ALA A 89 5.07 13.53 -10.19
C ALA A 89 5.85 14.79 -10.53
N VAL A 90 5.31 15.61 -11.44
CA VAL A 90 5.90 16.92 -11.83
C VAL A 90 5.95 17.86 -10.61
N ALA A 91 4.85 17.97 -9.86
CA ALA A 91 4.74 18.86 -8.71
C ALA A 91 5.68 18.46 -7.56
N ASP A 92 5.77 17.16 -7.26
CA ASP A 92 6.65 16.62 -6.24
C ASP A 92 8.13 16.92 -6.51
N MET A 93 8.55 16.63 -7.73
CA MET A 93 9.94 16.90 -8.13
C MET A 93 10.22 18.41 -8.25
N ALA A 94 9.28 19.21 -8.76
CA ALA A 94 9.42 20.66 -8.85
C ALA A 94 9.55 21.34 -7.48
N ALA A 95 8.86 20.83 -6.46
CA ALA A 95 9.03 21.28 -5.09
C ALA A 95 10.47 21.09 -4.60
N TRP A 96 11.07 19.92 -4.83
CA TRP A 96 12.47 19.68 -4.46
C TRP A 96 13.45 20.53 -5.29
N PHE A 97 13.14 20.80 -6.57
CA PHE A 97 13.94 21.73 -7.38
C PHE A 97 13.84 23.18 -6.87
N ALA A 98 12.73 23.56 -6.24
CA ALA A 98 12.56 24.84 -5.57
C ALA A 98 13.09 24.86 -4.12
N ALA A 99 13.72 23.79 -3.64
CA ALA A 99 14.18 23.57 -2.27
C ALA A 99 13.03 23.60 -1.24
N ALA A 100 11.85 23.12 -1.58
CA ALA A 100 10.72 23.02 -0.67
C ALA A 100 10.60 21.62 -0.05
N VAL A 101 9.94 21.55 1.11
CA VAL A 101 9.57 20.32 1.80
C VAL A 101 8.16 19.90 1.36
N VAL A 102 8.01 18.72 0.80
CA VAL A 102 6.72 18.24 0.31
C VAL A 102 5.87 17.67 1.44
N VAL A 103 4.60 18.09 1.50
CA VAL A 103 3.60 17.60 2.46
C VAL A 103 2.47 16.93 1.67
N PRO A 104 2.54 15.62 1.43
CA PRO A 104 1.49 14.91 0.72
C PRO A 104 0.24 14.77 1.61
N ILE A 105 -0.92 15.11 1.05
CA ILE A 105 -2.23 14.94 1.68
C ILE A 105 -3.03 13.97 0.81
N TYR A 106 -3.67 12.98 1.42
CA TYR A 106 -4.51 12.05 0.69
C TYR A 106 -5.71 12.77 0.09
N GLU A 107 -6.05 12.43 -1.14
CA GLU A 107 -7.19 13.00 -1.88
C GLU A 107 -8.54 12.80 -1.17
N THR A 108 -8.62 11.78 -0.33
CA THR A 108 -9.82 11.39 0.42
C THR A 108 -9.85 11.97 1.83
N SER A 109 -8.85 12.77 2.24
CA SER A 109 -8.78 13.36 3.58
C SER A 109 -9.96 14.31 3.86
N ALA A 110 -10.59 14.12 5.01
CA ALA A 110 -11.67 15.01 5.47
C ALA A 110 -11.14 16.38 5.93
N GLN A 111 -12.00 17.40 5.90
CA GLN A 111 -11.64 18.79 6.25
C GLN A 111 -10.83 18.92 7.55
N PRO A 112 -11.20 18.30 8.69
CA PRO A 112 -10.43 18.47 9.93
C PRO A 112 -9.00 17.92 9.82
N GLN A 113 -8.79 16.87 9.00
CA GLN A 113 -7.46 16.31 8.75
C GLN A 113 -6.63 17.25 7.89
N VAL A 114 -7.24 17.81 6.83
CA VAL A 114 -6.57 18.79 5.95
C VAL A 114 -6.14 20.00 6.77
N SER A 115 -7.02 20.60 7.55
CA SER A 115 -6.73 21.78 8.39
C SER A 115 -5.59 21.49 9.38
N ALA A 116 -5.65 20.35 10.07
CA ALA A 116 -4.62 19.96 11.04
C ALA A 116 -3.23 19.75 10.38
N VAL A 117 -3.18 19.19 9.16
CA VAL A 117 -1.92 18.99 8.42
C VAL A 117 -1.36 20.31 7.94
N LEU A 118 -2.20 21.22 7.39
CA LEU A 118 -1.76 22.54 6.93
C LEU A 118 -1.16 23.37 8.07
N GLU A 119 -1.79 23.33 9.23
CA GLU A 119 -1.34 24.05 10.43
C GLU A 119 -0.04 23.44 10.98
N ASP A 120 -0.03 22.12 11.28
CA ASP A 120 1.13 21.46 11.90
C ASP A 120 2.36 21.51 10.99
N ALA A 121 2.21 21.32 9.67
CA ALA A 121 3.32 21.41 8.72
C ALA A 121 3.70 22.85 8.36
N ALA A 122 2.97 23.85 8.83
CA ALA A 122 3.14 25.26 8.45
C ALA A 122 3.21 25.45 6.91
N VAL A 123 2.25 24.87 6.20
CA VAL A 123 2.22 24.86 4.74
C VAL A 123 2.11 26.28 4.20
N ARG A 124 2.95 26.62 3.21
CA ARG A 124 3.01 27.95 2.58
C ARG A 124 2.31 28.02 1.24
N LEU A 125 2.30 26.93 0.49
CA LEU A 125 1.68 26.82 -0.83
C LEU A 125 1.06 25.44 -0.98
N ALA A 126 -0.07 25.33 -1.68
CA ALA A 126 -0.68 24.04 -1.93
C ALA A 126 -1.00 23.84 -3.43
N ILE A 127 -0.85 22.58 -3.90
CA ILE A 127 -1.28 22.13 -5.21
C ILE A 127 -2.39 21.11 -5.03
N ALA A 128 -3.55 21.40 -5.64
CA ALA A 128 -4.76 20.58 -5.61
C ALA A 128 -4.94 19.84 -6.94
N GLY A 129 -5.39 18.60 -6.90
CA GLY A 129 -5.74 17.84 -8.13
C GLY A 129 -6.96 18.41 -8.83
N THR A 130 -8.00 18.75 -8.06
CA THR A 130 -9.31 19.20 -8.56
C THR A 130 -9.79 20.45 -7.83
N ALA A 131 -10.87 21.07 -8.34
CA ALA A 131 -11.50 22.19 -7.67
C ALA A 131 -12.05 21.84 -6.28
N ALA A 132 -12.53 20.60 -6.07
CA ALA A 132 -13.01 20.13 -4.77
C ALA A 132 -11.86 20.07 -3.74
N HIS A 133 -10.71 19.54 -4.13
CA HIS A 133 -9.51 19.53 -3.27
C HIS A 133 -9.02 20.96 -2.98
N ALA A 134 -9.10 21.85 -3.96
CA ALA A 134 -8.74 23.26 -3.74
C ALA A 134 -9.65 23.92 -2.69
N ALA A 135 -10.95 23.65 -2.72
CA ALA A 135 -11.89 24.18 -1.74
C ALA A 135 -11.57 23.70 -0.30
N LEU A 136 -11.20 22.42 -0.13
CA LEU A 136 -10.77 21.88 1.17
C LEU A 136 -9.49 22.56 1.68
N LEU A 137 -8.51 22.78 0.80
CA LEU A 137 -7.26 23.46 1.14
C LEU A 137 -7.49 24.96 1.45
N ASP A 138 -8.26 25.66 0.63
CA ASP A 138 -8.62 27.06 0.87
C ASP A 138 -9.34 27.24 2.22
N HIS A 139 -10.28 26.34 2.55
CA HIS A 139 -10.96 26.32 3.84
C HIS A 139 -10.00 26.06 5.00
N GLY A 140 -9.11 25.07 4.87
CA GLY A 140 -8.10 24.77 5.91
C GLY A 140 -7.14 25.91 6.16
N PHE A 141 -6.71 26.65 5.13
CA PHE A 141 -5.91 27.88 5.31
C PHE A 141 -6.70 28.99 6.01
N ALA A 142 -7.98 29.13 5.68
CA ALA A 142 -8.83 30.12 6.34
C ALA A 142 -9.04 29.81 7.84
N GLU A 143 -9.24 28.54 8.19
CA GLU A 143 -9.37 28.09 9.58
C GLU A 143 -8.09 28.29 10.38
N SER A 144 -6.92 27.95 9.82
CA SER A 144 -5.63 28.09 10.52
C SER A 144 -5.15 29.54 10.65
N GLY A 145 -5.70 30.45 9.84
CA GLY A 145 -5.22 31.83 9.75
C GLY A 145 -3.77 31.95 9.27
N SER A 146 -3.20 30.88 8.74
CA SER A 146 -1.80 30.81 8.31
C SER A 146 -1.58 31.62 7.04
N ALA A 147 -0.54 32.44 7.02
CA ALA A 147 -0.15 33.17 5.80
C ALA A 147 0.33 32.18 4.73
N HIS A 148 -0.29 32.18 3.56
CA HIS A 148 0.02 31.29 2.46
C HIS A 148 0.18 32.03 1.12
N LEU A 149 0.78 31.34 0.12
CA LEU A 149 1.09 31.86 -1.21
C LEU A 149 0.03 31.46 -2.25
N GLY A 150 -1.05 30.80 -1.82
CA GLY A 150 -2.18 30.40 -2.65
C GLY A 150 -2.32 28.89 -2.80
N VAL A 151 -3.48 28.51 -3.38
CA VAL A 151 -3.83 27.16 -3.79
C VAL A 151 -3.92 27.12 -5.32
N TRP A 152 -3.12 26.25 -5.94
CA TRP A 152 -3.04 26.07 -7.39
C TRP A 152 -3.62 24.70 -7.77
N THR A 153 -4.22 24.58 -8.96
CA THR A 153 -4.88 23.34 -9.37
C THR A 153 -4.17 22.67 -10.54
N MET A 154 -4.16 21.34 -10.55
CA MET A 154 -3.71 20.54 -11.69
C MET A 154 -4.74 20.59 -12.82
N ASP A 155 -6.03 20.55 -12.49
CA ASP A 155 -7.11 20.79 -13.44
C ASP A 155 -7.19 22.27 -13.80
N ALA A 156 -7.66 22.56 -15.02
CA ALA A 156 -7.75 23.93 -15.52
C ALA A 156 -8.62 24.80 -14.58
N ARG A 157 -8.03 25.90 -14.12
CA ARG A 157 -8.69 26.91 -13.30
C ARG A 157 -8.13 28.29 -13.68
N GLN A 158 -8.96 29.16 -14.20
CA GLN A 158 -8.53 30.45 -14.71
C GLN A 158 -7.65 31.22 -13.71
N GLY A 159 -6.38 31.46 -14.08
CA GLY A 159 -5.41 32.22 -13.31
C GLY A 159 -4.88 31.56 -12.02
N ALA A 160 -5.30 30.33 -11.73
CA ALA A 160 -4.89 29.59 -10.52
C ALA A 160 -4.62 28.08 -10.79
N ASP A 161 -4.27 27.72 -12.01
CA ASP A 161 -3.83 26.38 -12.41
C ASP A 161 -2.31 26.31 -12.60
N LEU A 162 -1.80 25.10 -12.82
CA LEU A 162 -0.35 24.90 -13.03
C LEU A 162 0.18 25.67 -14.25
N ALA A 163 -0.65 25.86 -15.28
CA ALA A 163 -0.22 26.62 -16.46
C ALA A 163 0.01 28.09 -16.10
N ALA A 164 -0.88 28.70 -15.33
CA ALA A 164 -0.73 30.06 -14.82
C ALA A 164 0.49 30.19 -13.88
N LEU A 165 0.75 29.17 -13.04
CA LEU A 165 1.92 29.13 -12.17
C LEU A 165 3.21 29.04 -12.98
N VAL A 166 3.28 28.20 -14.01
CA VAL A 166 4.42 28.11 -14.93
C VAL A 166 4.64 29.43 -15.66
N GLN A 167 3.58 30.07 -16.15
CA GLN A 167 3.67 31.37 -16.83
C GLN A 167 4.24 32.45 -15.89
N ARG A 168 3.87 32.44 -14.63
CA ARG A 168 4.41 33.37 -13.61
C ARG A 168 5.93 33.24 -13.44
N GLY A 169 6.49 32.03 -13.67
CA GLY A 169 7.91 31.75 -13.58
C GLY A 169 8.72 32.05 -14.85
N SER A 170 8.13 32.60 -15.93
CA SER A 170 8.79 32.79 -17.23
C SER A 170 10.11 33.55 -17.17
N ASP A 171 10.22 34.52 -16.26
CA ASP A 171 11.38 35.40 -16.14
C ASP A 171 12.43 34.86 -15.12
N VAL A 172 12.13 33.76 -14.42
CA VAL A 172 13.10 33.13 -13.50
C VAL A 172 14.14 32.35 -14.33
N PRO A 173 15.44 32.63 -14.19
CA PRO A 173 16.48 31.96 -14.95
C PRO A 173 16.67 30.50 -14.49
N ASP A 174 17.16 29.65 -15.38
CA ASP A 174 17.48 28.24 -15.06
C ASP A 174 18.56 28.11 -13.99
N SER A 175 19.48 29.09 -13.90
CA SER A 175 20.51 29.16 -12.86
C SER A 175 19.92 29.21 -11.46
N ASP A 176 18.84 29.97 -11.27
CA ASP A 176 18.20 30.13 -9.95
C ASP A 176 17.55 28.83 -9.49
N VAL A 177 16.96 28.09 -10.44
CA VAL A 177 16.41 26.75 -10.14
C VAL A 177 17.52 25.78 -9.77
N GLU A 178 18.65 25.79 -10.49
CA GLU A 178 19.77 24.90 -10.18
C GLU A 178 20.44 25.27 -8.85
N GLU A 179 20.60 26.57 -8.55
CA GLU A 179 21.11 27.04 -7.28
C GLU A 179 20.21 26.59 -6.13
N ARG A 180 18.87 26.77 -6.28
CA ARG A 180 17.87 26.31 -5.30
C ARG A 180 17.94 24.80 -5.07
N ARG A 181 17.95 24.00 -6.15
CA ARG A 181 18.02 22.54 -6.10
C ARG A 181 19.21 22.05 -5.26
N LEU A 182 20.32 22.77 -5.27
CA LEU A 182 21.56 22.41 -4.60
C LEU A 182 21.66 22.94 -3.15
N LEU A 183 20.66 23.67 -2.63
CA LEU A 183 20.68 24.16 -1.25
C LEU A 183 20.51 23.02 -0.22
N HIS A 184 19.65 22.07 -0.52
CA HIS A 184 19.44 20.92 0.36
C HIS A 184 20.49 19.83 0.10
N ASP A 185 20.85 19.14 1.18
CA ASP A 185 21.73 17.97 1.18
C ASP A 185 20.96 16.70 1.55
N LEU A 186 21.69 15.59 1.71
CA LEU A 186 21.07 14.30 2.09
C LEU A 186 20.37 14.36 3.45
N ASP A 187 20.84 15.16 4.40
CA ASP A 187 20.29 15.20 5.75
C ASP A 187 19.12 16.18 5.89
N SER A 188 18.89 16.99 4.87
CA SER A 188 17.75 17.90 4.79
C SER A 188 16.44 17.11 4.67
N VAL A 189 15.36 17.63 5.31
CA VAL A 189 14.01 17.03 5.23
C VAL A 189 13.47 17.18 3.81
N ALA A 190 13.17 16.07 3.17
CA ALA A 190 12.57 16.01 1.84
C ALA A 190 11.05 16.08 1.87
N THR A 191 10.45 15.49 2.89
CA THR A 191 8.98 15.41 3.00
C THR A 191 8.54 15.18 4.45
N ILE A 192 7.34 15.66 4.77
CA ILE A 192 6.64 15.37 6.02
C ILE A 192 5.41 14.54 5.67
N VAL A 193 5.42 13.26 6.00
CA VAL A 193 4.30 12.36 5.71
C VAL A 193 3.48 12.13 6.98
N TYR A 194 2.20 12.49 6.92
CA TYR A 194 1.29 12.33 8.05
C TYR A 194 0.72 10.92 8.09
N THR A 195 0.94 10.25 9.23
CA THR A 195 0.38 8.93 9.49
C THR A 195 -0.87 9.08 10.34
N SER A 196 -1.92 8.33 9.99
CA SER A 196 -3.12 8.19 10.82
C SER A 196 -2.77 7.31 12.02
N GLY A 197 -2.13 7.89 13.02
CA GLY A 197 -1.90 7.22 14.29
C GLY A 197 -3.24 6.85 14.95
N THR A 198 -3.19 5.94 15.93
CA THR A 198 -4.37 5.60 16.76
C THR A 198 -4.79 6.71 17.71
N THR A 199 -4.02 7.79 17.79
CA THR A 199 -4.32 9.04 18.51
C THR A 199 -5.12 9.99 17.64
N ALA A 200 -5.93 10.86 18.24
CA ALA A 200 -6.83 11.78 17.53
C ALA A 200 -6.13 12.75 16.56
N ALA A 201 -4.84 13.03 16.73
CA ALA A 201 -4.09 13.94 15.89
C ALA A 201 -3.08 13.19 14.99
N PRO A 202 -2.97 13.52 13.69
CA PRO A 202 -2.00 12.92 12.79
C PRO A 202 -0.56 13.30 13.19
N LYS A 203 0.39 12.34 13.04
CA LYS A 203 1.81 12.55 13.35
C LYS A 203 2.59 12.74 12.06
N GLY A 204 3.32 13.83 11.94
CA GLY A 204 4.16 14.14 10.78
C GLY A 204 5.53 13.46 10.87
N ALA A 205 5.77 12.42 10.08
CA ALA A 205 7.06 11.73 9.98
C ALA A 205 8.02 12.53 9.10
N LEU A 206 9.21 12.85 9.62
CA LEU A 206 10.26 13.60 8.92
C LEU A 206 11.13 12.62 8.13
N ILE A 207 10.98 12.59 6.82
CA ILE A 207 11.78 11.77 5.90
C ILE A 207 12.79 12.68 5.20
N THR A 208 14.07 12.35 5.28
CA THR A 208 15.15 13.11 4.66
C THR A 208 15.40 12.67 3.21
N HIS A 209 16.15 13.48 2.47
CA HIS A 209 16.64 13.08 1.16
C HIS A 209 17.52 11.83 1.25
N ARG A 210 18.31 11.66 2.34
CA ARG A 210 19.11 10.46 2.60
C ARG A 210 18.25 9.20 2.68
N ASN A 211 17.10 9.29 3.34
CA ASN A 211 16.19 8.14 3.43
C ASN A 211 15.72 7.70 2.05
N PHE A 212 15.29 8.65 1.19
CA PHE A 212 14.88 8.32 -0.17
C PHE A 212 16.04 7.80 -1.03
N VAL A 213 17.13 8.56 -1.15
CA VAL A 213 18.27 8.17 -1.99
C VAL A 213 18.82 6.82 -1.58
N GLY A 214 19.02 6.63 -0.28
CA GLY A 214 19.53 5.38 0.26
C GLY A 214 18.61 4.20 -0.02
N GLN A 215 17.32 4.37 0.25
CA GLN A 215 16.33 3.31 0.03
C GLN A 215 16.22 2.95 -1.46
N ILE A 216 16.12 3.96 -2.33
CA ILE A 216 15.93 3.76 -3.77
C ILE A 216 17.12 3.07 -4.42
N LEU A 217 18.33 3.50 -4.11
CA LEU A 217 19.54 2.90 -4.67
C LEU A 217 19.74 1.46 -4.17
N ASN A 218 19.52 1.23 -2.87
CA ASN A 218 19.71 -0.10 -2.28
C ASN A 218 18.63 -1.10 -2.72
N VAL A 219 17.35 -0.66 -2.81
CA VAL A 219 16.28 -1.50 -3.35
C VAL A 219 16.53 -1.78 -4.84
N GLY A 220 16.88 -0.77 -5.64
CA GLY A 220 17.24 -0.95 -7.05
C GLY A 220 18.35 -1.99 -7.24
N ALA A 221 19.40 -1.93 -6.42
CA ALA A 221 20.51 -2.87 -6.46
C ALA A 221 20.12 -4.31 -6.03
N ALA A 222 19.17 -4.44 -5.09
CA ALA A 222 18.68 -5.75 -4.63
C ALA A 222 17.71 -6.43 -5.61
N TYR A 223 16.97 -5.64 -6.41
CA TYR A 223 15.89 -6.12 -7.27
C TYR A 223 16.18 -5.95 -8.77
N THR A 224 17.43 -6.03 -9.20
CA THR A 224 17.87 -5.78 -10.58
C THR A 224 17.16 -6.63 -11.64
N SER A 225 16.66 -7.83 -11.28
CA SER A 225 15.87 -8.67 -12.21
C SER A 225 14.46 -8.13 -12.45
N VAL A 226 13.94 -7.28 -11.57
CA VAL A 226 12.60 -6.69 -11.61
C VAL A 226 12.67 -5.23 -12.01
N VAL A 227 13.52 -4.48 -11.30
CA VAL A 227 13.74 -3.04 -11.49
C VAL A 227 14.88 -2.88 -12.50
N ARG A 228 14.52 -2.75 -13.79
CA ARG A 228 15.50 -2.71 -14.88
C ARG A 228 15.07 -1.78 -16.00
N GLU A 229 16.03 -1.26 -16.73
CA GLU A 229 15.76 -0.46 -17.91
C GLU A 229 14.88 -1.24 -18.93
N GLY A 230 13.91 -0.55 -19.53
CA GLY A 230 12.93 -1.15 -20.42
C GLY A 230 11.77 -1.90 -19.74
N GLY A 231 11.80 -2.07 -18.41
CA GLY A 231 10.64 -2.47 -17.63
C GLY A 231 9.58 -1.38 -17.57
N ASN A 232 8.38 -1.74 -17.14
CA ASN A 232 7.30 -0.76 -16.93
C ASN A 232 6.35 -1.20 -15.80
N THR A 233 5.70 -0.21 -15.20
CA THR A 233 4.72 -0.41 -14.13
C THR A 233 3.55 0.55 -14.27
N ILE A 234 2.45 0.21 -13.61
CA ILE A 234 1.29 1.08 -13.42
C ILE A 234 1.20 1.42 -11.94
N ILE A 235 1.25 2.70 -11.60
CA ILE A 235 1.04 3.19 -10.23
C ILE A 235 -0.41 3.65 -10.11
N PHE A 236 -1.18 2.95 -9.27
CA PHE A 236 -2.57 3.27 -8.93
C PHE A 236 -2.79 3.38 -7.42
N LEU A 237 -1.72 3.20 -6.63
CA LEU A 237 -1.73 3.48 -5.21
C LEU A 237 -1.64 5.00 -5.00
N PRO A 238 -2.26 5.55 -3.92
CA PRO A 238 -2.17 6.97 -3.63
C PRO A 238 -0.72 7.47 -3.55
N MET A 239 -0.39 8.50 -4.34
CA MET A 239 0.96 9.10 -4.34
C MET A 239 1.29 9.81 -3.01
N ALA A 240 0.28 10.11 -2.19
CA ALA A 240 0.48 10.57 -0.82
C ALA A 240 1.12 9.50 0.08
N HIS A 241 1.06 8.21 -0.31
CA HIS A 241 1.67 7.13 0.42
C HIS A 241 3.15 6.95 0.02
N VAL A 242 4.03 6.82 1.01
CA VAL A 242 5.49 6.69 0.81
C VAL A 242 5.88 5.53 -0.13
N LEU A 243 5.11 4.42 -0.13
CA LEU A 243 5.36 3.28 -1.02
C LEU A 243 5.19 3.65 -2.50
N ALA A 244 4.13 4.37 -2.87
CA ALA A 244 3.89 4.79 -4.26
C ALA A 244 4.95 5.80 -4.73
N ARG A 245 5.31 6.77 -3.88
CA ARG A 245 6.40 7.73 -4.17
C ARG A 245 7.75 7.02 -4.30
N GLY A 246 8.06 6.11 -3.36
CA GLY A 246 9.28 5.31 -3.43
C GLY A 246 9.35 4.48 -4.72
N LEU A 247 8.23 3.83 -5.11
CA LEU A 247 8.13 3.10 -6.37
C LEU A 247 8.40 3.99 -7.58
N GLN A 248 7.79 5.18 -7.64
CA GLN A 248 8.03 6.15 -8.71
C GLN A 248 9.51 6.52 -8.81
N LEU A 249 10.14 6.84 -7.68
CA LEU A 249 11.54 7.23 -7.66
C LEU A 249 12.47 6.06 -8.03
N ILE A 250 12.16 4.82 -7.59
CA ILE A 250 12.89 3.60 -8.00
C ILE A 250 12.80 3.43 -9.52
N CYS A 251 11.60 3.57 -10.10
CA CYS A 251 11.40 3.45 -11.53
C CYS A 251 12.17 4.53 -12.31
N LEU A 252 12.08 5.79 -11.89
CA LEU A 252 12.83 6.89 -12.49
C LEU A 252 14.34 6.66 -12.44
N ALA A 253 14.88 6.29 -11.29
CA ALA A 253 16.32 6.08 -11.12
C ALA A 253 16.86 4.93 -11.99
N ASN A 254 16.05 3.89 -12.24
CA ASN A 254 16.47 2.67 -12.93
C ASN A 254 15.95 2.55 -14.37
N GLY A 255 15.35 3.60 -14.95
CA GLY A 255 14.89 3.62 -16.33
C GLY A 255 13.72 2.68 -16.63
N MET A 256 12.81 2.51 -15.69
CA MET A 256 11.50 1.90 -15.94
C MET A 256 10.50 2.96 -16.40
N ARG A 257 9.55 2.56 -17.25
CA ARG A 257 8.44 3.44 -17.65
C ARG A 257 7.32 3.36 -16.64
N ILE A 258 6.70 4.50 -16.38
CA ILE A 258 5.66 4.67 -15.35
C ILE A 258 4.37 5.15 -16.02
N ALA A 259 3.26 4.49 -15.73
CA ALA A 259 1.93 4.99 -16.01
C ALA A 259 1.18 5.24 -14.69
N HIS A 260 0.43 6.33 -14.60
CA HIS A 260 -0.39 6.65 -13.43
C HIS A 260 -1.86 6.42 -13.72
N LEU A 261 -2.58 5.85 -12.76
CA LEU A 261 -4.04 5.71 -12.78
C LEU A 261 -4.64 6.22 -11.48
N SER A 262 -5.60 7.10 -11.60
CA SER A 262 -6.33 7.66 -10.44
C SER A 262 -7.43 6.71 -9.93
N ASP A 263 -8.04 5.93 -10.82
CA ASP A 263 -9.12 5.01 -10.47
C ASP A 263 -8.64 3.55 -10.53
N PRO A 264 -8.69 2.81 -9.40
CA PRO A 264 -8.33 1.39 -9.39
C PRO A 264 -9.17 0.52 -10.33
N ARG A 265 -10.39 0.95 -10.71
CA ARG A 265 -11.25 0.25 -11.67
C ARG A 265 -10.69 0.26 -13.09
N ASP A 266 -9.87 1.25 -13.41
CA ASP A 266 -9.18 1.40 -14.69
C ASP A 266 -7.98 0.46 -14.86
N VAL A 267 -7.50 -0.18 -13.77
CA VAL A 267 -6.27 -1.00 -13.79
C VAL A 267 -6.39 -2.19 -14.74
N VAL A 268 -7.48 -2.98 -14.63
CA VAL A 268 -7.67 -4.17 -15.46
C VAL A 268 -7.73 -3.83 -16.95
N PRO A 269 -8.52 -2.83 -17.40
CA PRO A 269 -8.47 -2.35 -18.79
C PRO A 269 -7.07 -1.89 -19.25
N ALA A 270 -6.33 -1.19 -18.39
CA ALA A 270 -4.99 -0.68 -18.69
C ALA A 270 -3.93 -1.79 -18.86
N LEU A 271 -4.09 -2.92 -18.17
CA LEU A 271 -3.15 -4.05 -18.28
C LEU A 271 -2.99 -4.55 -19.71
N GLY A 272 -4.07 -4.55 -20.50
CA GLY A 272 -4.04 -4.94 -21.91
C GLY A 272 -3.26 -3.98 -22.80
N ALA A 273 -3.35 -2.67 -22.54
CA ALA A 273 -2.69 -1.62 -23.31
C ALA A 273 -1.21 -1.48 -22.93
N LEU A 274 -0.92 -1.38 -21.64
CA LEU A 274 0.43 -1.07 -21.11
C LEU A 274 1.31 -2.30 -20.91
N LYS A 275 0.72 -3.49 -20.68
CA LYS A 275 1.42 -4.77 -20.49
C LYS A 275 2.60 -4.63 -19.52
N PRO A 276 2.35 -4.30 -18.26
CA PRO A 276 3.41 -4.05 -17.28
C PRO A 276 4.27 -5.31 -17.07
N THR A 277 5.55 -5.07 -16.74
CA THR A 277 6.48 -6.13 -16.32
C THR A 277 6.45 -6.35 -14.83
N PHE A 278 5.95 -5.38 -14.07
CA PHE A 278 5.90 -5.38 -12.62
C PHE A 278 4.69 -4.58 -12.14
N LEU A 279 4.04 -5.03 -11.06
CA LEU A 279 2.96 -4.30 -10.40
C LEU A 279 3.09 -4.38 -8.88
N VAL A 280 2.81 -3.27 -8.21
CA VAL A 280 2.59 -3.24 -6.76
C VAL A 280 1.09 -3.31 -6.51
N VAL A 281 0.68 -4.29 -5.72
CA VAL A 281 -0.72 -4.56 -5.40
C VAL A 281 -0.91 -4.74 -3.89
N VAL A 282 -2.14 -4.57 -3.42
CA VAL A 282 -2.52 -4.98 -2.06
C VAL A 282 -3.08 -6.41 -2.09
N PRO A 283 -3.02 -7.19 -0.97
CA PRO A 283 -3.48 -8.59 -0.93
C PRO A 283 -4.91 -8.77 -1.45
N ARG A 284 -5.81 -7.82 -1.20
CA ARG A 284 -7.21 -7.86 -1.66
C ARG A 284 -7.35 -7.96 -3.18
N VAL A 285 -6.45 -7.34 -3.93
CA VAL A 285 -6.44 -7.45 -5.41
C VAL A 285 -6.16 -8.89 -5.84
N LEU A 286 -5.21 -9.56 -5.20
CA LEU A 286 -4.87 -10.95 -5.48
C LEU A 286 -6.04 -11.89 -5.14
N GLN A 287 -6.69 -11.68 -4.00
CA GLN A 287 -7.89 -12.42 -3.59
C GLN A 287 -9.03 -12.25 -4.61
N LYS A 288 -9.31 -11.02 -5.06
CA LYS A 288 -10.34 -10.75 -6.08
C LYS A 288 -10.03 -11.44 -7.41
N ILE A 289 -8.76 -11.47 -7.85
CA ILE A 289 -8.35 -12.19 -9.08
C ILE A 289 -8.62 -13.69 -8.93
N GLN A 290 -8.23 -14.31 -7.82
CA GLN A 290 -8.44 -15.73 -7.57
C GLN A 290 -9.93 -16.08 -7.48
N ALA A 291 -10.71 -15.27 -6.75
CA ALA A 291 -12.17 -15.46 -6.60
C ALA A 291 -12.90 -15.31 -7.94
N SER A 292 -12.55 -14.31 -8.75
CA SER A 292 -13.14 -14.11 -10.08
C SER A 292 -12.85 -15.30 -11.00
N ALA A 293 -11.65 -15.86 -10.94
CA ALA A 293 -11.29 -17.06 -11.70
C ALA A 293 -12.09 -18.28 -11.25
N ALA A 294 -12.28 -18.46 -9.94
CA ALA A 294 -13.10 -19.53 -9.37
C ALA A 294 -14.57 -19.41 -9.81
N ALA A 295 -15.13 -18.20 -9.75
CA ALA A 295 -16.50 -17.92 -10.19
C ALA A 295 -16.69 -18.20 -11.68
N ALA A 296 -15.76 -17.75 -12.54
CA ALA A 296 -15.80 -18.02 -13.98
C ALA A 296 -15.71 -19.53 -14.31
N ALA A 297 -14.95 -20.30 -13.53
CA ALA A 297 -14.87 -21.74 -13.66
C ALA A 297 -16.18 -22.43 -13.21
N ALA A 298 -16.78 -21.98 -12.12
CA ALA A 298 -18.06 -22.48 -11.61
C ALA A 298 -19.20 -22.27 -12.61
N GLN A 299 -19.31 -21.08 -13.23
CA GLN A 299 -20.29 -20.79 -14.29
C GLN A 299 -20.20 -21.77 -15.48
N LYS A 300 -19.00 -22.31 -15.75
CA LYS A 300 -18.76 -23.29 -16.80
C LYS A 300 -18.85 -24.74 -16.31
N HIS A 301 -19.38 -25.00 -15.12
CA HIS A 301 -19.44 -26.31 -14.46
C HIS A 301 -18.06 -26.96 -14.26
N LEU A 302 -16.99 -26.16 -14.21
CA LEU A 302 -15.61 -26.63 -14.03
C LEU A 302 -15.07 -26.41 -12.61
N GLY A 303 -15.92 -26.13 -11.61
CA GLY A 303 -15.51 -25.80 -10.24
C GLY A 303 -14.61 -26.87 -9.60
N GLY A 304 -14.96 -28.18 -9.76
CA GLY A 304 -14.12 -29.25 -9.24
C GLY A 304 -12.77 -29.40 -9.97
N VAL A 305 -12.73 -29.04 -11.26
CA VAL A 305 -11.47 -29.03 -12.05
C VAL A 305 -10.61 -27.84 -11.60
N TRP A 306 -11.22 -26.69 -11.36
CA TRP A 306 -10.55 -25.49 -10.83
C TRP A 306 -9.93 -25.74 -9.45
N ALA A 307 -10.67 -26.37 -8.52
CA ALA A 307 -10.14 -26.71 -7.19
C ALA A 307 -8.87 -27.57 -7.28
N ARG A 308 -8.84 -28.55 -8.21
CA ARG A 308 -7.64 -29.38 -8.47
C ARG A 308 -6.51 -28.55 -9.09
N ALA A 309 -6.83 -27.62 -10.00
CA ALA A 309 -5.86 -26.72 -10.58
C ALA A 309 -5.24 -25.80 -9.49
N GLN A 310 -6.08 -25.23 -8.62
CA GLN A 310 -5.64 -24.41 -7.50
C GLN A 310 -4.70 -25.19 -6.56
N GLY A 311 -5.07 -26.40 -6.14
CA GLY A 311 -4.20 -27.26 -5.33
C GLY A 311 -2.88 -27.61 -6.03
N THR A 312 -2.90 -27.85 -7.35
CA THR A 312 -1.69 -28.12 -8.14
C THR A 312 -0.79 -26.88 -8.23
N ALA A 313 -1.36 -25.67 -8.33
CA ALA A 313 -0.59 -24.42 -8.31
C ALA A 313 0.11 -24.22 -6.96
N VAL A 314 -0.60 -24.42 -5.84
CA VAL A 314 -0.01 -24.33 -4.49
C VAL A 314 1.11 -25.36 -4.32
N GLU A 315 0.90 -26.61 -4.73
CA GLU A 315 1.93 -27.68 -4.66
C GLU A 315 3.16 -27.32 -5.51
N TRP A 316 2.95 -26.77 -6.71
CA TRP A 316 4.04 -26.28 -7.55
C TRP A 316 4.77 -25.08 -6.93
N GLY A 317 4.04 -24.14 -6.32
CA GLY A 317 4.62 -23.01 -5.60
C GLY A 317 5.54 -23.47 -4.47
N ARG A 318 5.12 -24.46 -3.66
CA ARG A 318 5.95 -25.07 -2.60
C ARG A 318 7.20 -25.77 -3.17
N PHE A 319 7.03 -26.46 -4.29
CA PHE A 319 8.19 -27.04 -4.98
C PHE A 319 9.18 -25.94 -5.41
N MET A 320 8.69 -24.83 -5.97
CA MET A 320 9.56 -23.73 -6.40
C MET A 320 10.31 -23.07 -5.22
N GLU A 321 9.69 -22.97 -4.05
CA GLU A 321 10.37 -22.49 -2.85
C GLU A 321 11.48 -23.45 -2.38
N ALA A 322 11.25 -24.75 -2.46
CA ALA A 322 12.26 -25.75 -2.15
C ALA A 322 13.40 -25.73 -3.18
N HIS A 323 13.07 -25.54 -4.46
CA HIS A 323 14.04 -25.44 -5.55
C HIS A 323 14.91 -24.17 -5.46
N ASP A 324 14.35 -23.03 -5.00
CA ASP A 324 15.15 -21.82 -4.74
C ASP A 324 16.20 -22.06 -3.64
N ALA A 325 15.85 -22.89 -2.64
CA ALA A 325 16.79 -23.24 -1.57
C ALA A 325 17.82 -24.30 -2.02
N ASP A 326 17.43 -25.20 -2.91
CA ASP A 326 18.26 -26.27 -3.47
C ASP A 326 17.93 -26.52 -4.95
N ALA A 327 18.72 -25.91 -5.82
CA ALA A 327 18.56 -25.99 -7.28
C ALA A 327 18.75 -27.43 -7.84
N SER A 328 19.23 -28.37 -7.06
CA SER A 328 19.36 -29.79 -7.47
C SER A 328 18.03 -30.53 -7.48
N LEU A 329 17.03 -30.06 -6.75
CA LEU A 329 15.70 -30.65 -6.67
C LEU A 329 15.01 -30.69 -8.03
N ARG A 330 14.29 -31.78 -8.31
CA ARG A 330 13.51 -31.95 -9.53
C ARG A 330 12.05 -32.20 -9.18
N ALA A 331 11.16 -31.48 -9.87
CA ALA A 331 9.72 -31.69 -9.68
C ALA A 331 9.32 -33.11 -10.09
N PRO A 332 8.45 -33.78 -9.30
CA PRO A 332 7.86 -35.06 -9.67
C PRO A 332 7.20 -35.00 -11.05
N LEU A 333 7.36 -36.05 -11.86
CA LEU A 333 6.80 -36.08 -13.22
C LEU A 333 5.28 -35.88 -13.24
N GLY A 334 4.56 -36.47 -12.27
CA GLY A 334 3.11 -36.26 -12.12
C GLY A 334 2.71 -34.83 -11.83
N LEU A 335 3.49 -34.10 -11.02
CA LEU A 335 3.27 -32.68 -10.74
C LEU A 335 3.53 -31.82 -11.98
N ARG A 336 4.61 -32.10 -12.72
CA ARG A 336 4.92 -31.42 -14.00
C ARG A 336 3.80 -31.61 -15.02
N ALA A 337 3.30 -32.84 -15.18
CA ALA A 337 2.22 -33.16 -16.12
C ALA A 337 0.92 -32.42 -15.73
N ARG A 338 0.51 -32.47 -14.44
CA ARG A 338 -0.69 -31.76 -13.95
C ARG A 338 -0.57 -30.26 -14.16
N ARG A 339 0.59 -29.66 -13.79
CA ARG A 339 0.83 -28.24 -14.01
C ARG A 339 0.72 -27.87 -15.49
N GLY A 340 1.33 -28.64 -16.40
CA GLY A 340 1.27 -28.38 -17.83
C GLY A 340 -0.16 -28.46 -18.40
N LEU A 341 -0.98 -29.40 -17.90
CA LEU A 341 -2.40 -29.50 -18.24
C LEU A 341 -3.17 -28.25 -17.79
N PHE A 342 -3.04 -27.88 -16.50
CA PHE A 342 -3.76 -26.74 -15.94
C PHE A 342 -3.23 -25.40 -16.45
N ASP A 343 -1.97 -25.34 -16.89
CA ASP A 343 -1.43 -24.16 -17.57
C ASP A 343 -2.22 -23.84 -18.85
N ARG A 344 -2.47 -24.85 -19.67
CA ARG A 344 -3.27 -24.71 -20.90
C ARG A 344 -4.74 -24.38 -20.65
N LEU A 345 -5.32 -24.95 -19.58
CA LEU A 345 -6.74 -24.77 -19.29
C LEU A 345 -7.05 -23.45 -18.60
N PHE A 346 -6.19 -23.02 -17.66
CA PHE A 346 -6.47 -21.89 -16.76
C PHE A 346 -5.32 -20.89 -16.64
N TYR A 347 -4.08 -21.31 -16.31
CA TYR A 347 -3.05 -20.38 -15.84
C TYR A 347 -2.57 -19.43 -16.93
N ALA A 348 -2.41 -19.90 -18.17
CA ALA A 348 -2.04 -19.04 -19.30
C ALA A 348 -3.08 -17.91 -19.52
N ARG A 349 -4.37 -18.21 -19.33
CA ARG A 349 -5.45 -17.21 -19.44
C ARG A 349 -5.40 -16.20 -18.32
N LEU A 350 -5.11 -16.65 -17.08
CA LEU A 350 -4.96 -15.73 -15.95
C LEU A 350 -3.77 -14.78 -16.13
N ARG A 351 -2.63 -15.31 -16.59
CA ARG A 351 -1.48 -14.47 -16.93
C ARG A 351 -1.81 -13.45 -18.03
N ALA A 352 -2.58 -13.86 -19.04
CA ALA A 352 -3.01 -12.98 -20.12
C ALA A 352 -3.90 -11.84 -19.62
N LEU A 353 -4.80 -12.10 -18.65
CA LEU A 353 -5.67 -11.06 -18.04
C LEU A 353 -4.87 -9.96 -17.34
N VAL A 354 -3.71 -10.28 -16.78
CA VAL A 354 -2.81 -9.31 -16.15
C VAL A 354 -1.75 -8.75 -17.10
N GLY A 355 -2.03 -8.74 -18.42
CA GLY A 355 -1.19 -8.17 -19.45
C GLY A 355 -0.18 -9.13 -20.10
N GLY A 356 0.01 -10.33 -19.58
CA GLY A 356 0.81 -11.42 -20.16
C GLY A 356 2.33 -11.21 -20.13
N ARG A 357 2.83 -10.13 -19.53
CA ARG A 357 4.25 -9.77 -19.47
C ARG A 357 4.79 -9.57 -18.06
N LEU A 358 3.95 -9.78 -17.03
CA LEU A 358 4.39 -9.63 -15.65
C LEU A 358 5.47 -10.66 -15.31
N ASP A 359 6.62 -10.17 -14.86
CA ASP A 359 7.70 -10.97 -14.31
C ASP A 359 7.42 -11.33 -12.84
N CYS A 360 6.87 -10.38 -12.10
CA CYS A 360 6.45 -10.56 -10.71
C CYS A 360 5.41 -9.52 -10.25
N LEU A 361 4.81 -9.79 -9.11
CA LEU A 361 3.96 -8.88 -8.34
C LEU A 361 4.66 -8.56 -7.02
N LEU A 362 4.49 -7.34 -6.50
CA LEU A 362 4.84 -7.01 -5.13
C LEU A 362 3.55 -6.82 -4.34
N SER A 363 3.44 -7.51 -3.21
CA SER A 363 2.35 -7.33 -2.27
C SER A 363 2.85 -6.62 -1.02
N GLY A 364 2.15 -5.54 -0.64
CA GLY A 364 2.47 -4.76 0.54
C GLY A 364 1.24 -4.14 1.17
N ALA A 365 1.47 -3.37 2.24
CA ALA A 365 0.43 -2.65 2.98
C ALA A 365 -0.60 -3.53 3.72
N GLY A 366 -0.52 -4.85 3.65
CA GLY A 366 -1.38 -5.81 4.36
C GLY A 366 -0.74 -7.20 4.41
N ALA A 367 -1.22 -8.07 5.30
CA ALA A 367 -0.76 -9.45 5.38
C ALA A 367 -1.26 -10.26 4.17
N LEU A 368 -0.37 -11.02 3.56
CA LEU A 368 -0.68 -11.93 2.46
C LEU A 368 -0.79 -13.36 2.98
N ASP A 369 -1.87 -14.05 2.65
CA ASP A 369 -2.00 -15.49 2.94
C ASP A 369 -0.94 -16.30 2.17
N ALA A 370 -0.28 -17.21 2.87
CA ALA A 370 0.82 -17.99 2.31
C ALA A 370 0.37 -18.90 1.14
N ASP A 371 -0.82 -19.51 1.23
CA ASP A 371 -1.35 -20.35 0.16
C ASP A 371 -1.74 -19.51 -1.07
N LEU A 372 -2.20 -18.28 -0.88
CA LEU A 372 -2.46 -17.33 -1.97
C LEU A 372 -1.14 -16.94 -2.68
N SER A 373 -0.07 -16.64 -1.93
CA SER A 373 1.27 -16.39 -2.48
C SER A 373 1.77 -17.58 -3.29
N LEU A 374 1.69 -18.79 -2.72
CA LEU A 374 2.06 -20.04 -3.38
C LEU A 374 1.23 -20.33 -4.64
N PHE A 375 -0.07 -20.03 -4.60
CA PHE A 375 -0.95 -20.17 -5.76
C PHE A 375 -0.48 -19.31 -6.94
N PHE A 376 -0.25 -18.01 -6.71
CA PHE A 376 0.24 -17.11 -7.75
C PHE A 376 1.62 -17.53 -8.27
N ARG A 377 2.52 -17.93 -7.38
CA ARG A 377 3.81 -18.48 -7.78
C ARG A 377 3.67 -19.71 -8.67
N GLY A 378 2.74 -20.61 -8.33
CA GLY A 378 2.42 -21.81 -9.12
C GLY A 378 1.87 -21.52 -10.51
N LEU A 379 1.12 -20.42 -10.66
CA LEU A 379 0.70 -19.90 -11.97
C LEU A 379 1.87 -19.43 -12.84
N GLY A 380 3.03 -19.13 -12.27
CA GLY A 380 4.14 -18.43 -12.91
C GLY A 380 4.10 -16.91 -12.76
N LEU A 381 3.42 -16.40 -11.74
CA LEU A 381 3.38 -15.01 -11.32
C LEU A 381 3.88 -14.91 -9.86
N PRO A 382 5.20 -14.96 -9.60
CA PRO A 382 5.72 -14.90 -8.25
C PRO A 382 5.33 -13.59 -7.57
N VAL A 383 4.93 -13.68 -6.30
CA VAL A 383 4.59 -12.53 -5.47
C VAL A 383 5.73 -12.28 -4.50
N ILE A 384 6.33 -11.12 -4.60
CA ILE A 384 7.31 -10.60 -3.64
C ILE A 384 6.50 -9.93 -2.54
N GLU A 385 6.62 -10.41 -1.31
CA GLU A 385 6.02 -9.78 -0.15
C GLU A 385 7.03 -8.86 0.52
N GLY A 386 6.61 -7.64 0.84
CA GLY A 386 7.41 -6.66 1.55
C GLY A 386 6.66 -6.03 2.72
N TYR A 387 7.40 -5.66 3.75
CA TYR A 387 6.89 -4.98 4.93
C TYR A 387 7.62 -3.66 5.14
N GLY A 388 6.89 -2.67 5.58
CA GLY A 388 7.43 -1.37 5.94
C GLY A 388 6.33 -0.41 6.41
N LEU A 389 6.79 0.71 6.94
CA LEU A 389 6.00 1.78 7.51
C LEU A 389 6.41 3.09 6.84
N THR A 390 5.65 4.14 7.02
CA THR A 390 6.06 5.49 6.62
C THR A 390 7.39 5.85 7.29
N GLU A 391 7.53 5.51 8.55
CA GLU A 391 8.69 5.75 9.40
C GLU A 391 9.95 4.96 8.97
N THR A 392 9.80 4.02 8.05
CA THR A 392 10.93 3.25 7.49
C THR A 392 11.13 3.50 5.98
N THR A 393 10.48 4.53 5.44
CA THR A 393 10.55 4.92 4.01
C THR A 393 10.29 3.73 3.06
N ALA A 394 9.42 2.84 3.44
CA ALA A 394 9.07 1.55 2.83
C ALA A 394 9.87 1.15 1.56
N PRO A 395 10.32 -0.14 1.46
CA PRO A 395 10.12 -1.23 2.41
C PRO A 395 11.23 -1.34 3.48
N LEU A 396 10.90 -1.86 4.68
CA LEU A 396 11.88 -2.24 5.71
C LEU A 396 12.49 -3.62 5.43
N THR A 397 11.64 -4.57 5.04
CA THR A 397 12.03 -5.93 4.64
C THR A 397 11.34 -6.31 3.33
N GLY A 398 11.87 -7.29 2.62
CA GLY A 398 11.26 -7.84 1.42
C GLY A 398 11.82 -9.21 1.03
N ASN A 399 10.97 -10.02 0.41
CA ASN A 399 11.42 -11.23 -0.25
C ASN A 399 12.26 -10.85 -1.48
N LEU A 400 13.41 -11.48 -1.66
CA LEU A 400 14.25 -11.25 -2.83
C LEU A 400 13.84 -12.17 -3.99
N PRO A 401 13.97 -11.72 -5.25
CA PRO A 401 13.80 -12.59 -6.42
C PRO A 401 14.72 -13.83 -6.32
N GLY A 402 14.16 -15.02 -6.56
CA GLY A 402 14.87 -16.29 -6.41
C GLY A 402 15.07 -16.79 -4.97
N ALA A 403 14.54 -16.06 -3.98
CA ALA A 403 14.57 -16.46 -2.56
C ALA A 403 13.25 -16.14 -1.84
N ILE A 404 12.14 -16.20 -2.57
CA ILE A 404 10.80 -15.91 -2.03
C ILE A 404 10.40 -17.00 -1.05
N ARG A 405 9.89 -16.57 0.12
CA ARG A 405 9.30 -17.44 1.14
C ARG A 405 7.91 -16.96 1.51
N SER A 406 6.89 -17.67 1.06
CA SER A 406 5.49 -17.36 1.37
C SER A 406 5.20 -17.43 2.88
N GLY A 407 4.48 -16.44 3.41
CA GLY A 407 4.25 -16.28 4.84
C GLY A 407 5.38 -15.59 5.60
N SER A 408 6.44 -15.14 4.88
CA SER A 408 7.47 -14.26 5.41
C SER A 408 7.52 -12.98 4.60
N VAL A 409 7.72 -11.86 5.27
CA VAL A 409 7.94 -10.55 4.65
C VAL A 409 9.41 -10.31 4.25
N GLY A 410 10.20 -11.40 4.15
CA GLY A 410 11.56 -11.41 3.65
C GLY A 410 12.62 -10.94 4.63
N VAL A 411 13.79 -10.63 4.10
CA VAL A 411 14.95 -10.15 4.86
C VAL A 411 15.00 -8.63 4.93
N PRO A 412 15.70 -8.02 5.90
CA PRO A 412 15.92 -6.58 5.93
C PRO A 412 16.49 -6.07 4.61
N MET A 413 15.99 -4.91 4.15
CA MET A 413 16.53 -4.25 2.95
C MET A 413 18.02 -3.90 3.14
N PRO A 414 18.81 -3.85 2.07
CA PRO A 414 20.22 -3.48 2.19
C PRO A 414 20.42 -2.14 2.90
N GLY A 415 21.36 -2.07 3.83
CA GLY A 415 21.59 -0.92 4.70
C GLY A 415 20.67 -0.87 5.93
N THR A 416 19.98 -1.97 6.24
CA THR A 416 18.99 -2.03 7.33
C THR A 416 19.27 -3.17 8.30
N THR A 417 19.01 -2.93 9.58
CA THR A 417 19.04 -3.91 10.67
C THR A 417 17.64 -4.06 11.26
N VAL A 418 17.19 -5.29 11.44
CA VAL A 418 16.00 -5.64 12.20
C VAL A 418 16.41 -6.41 13.44
N ARG A 419 15.87 -6.02 14.59
CA ARG A 419 16.04 -6.68 15.90
C ARG A 419 14.68 -7.05 16.47
N ILE A 420 14.60 -8.20 17.13
CA ILE A 420 13.40 -8.60 17.89
C ILE A 420 13.70 -8.37 19.38
N SER A 421 12.87 -7.53 20.02
CA SER A 421 12.97 -7.26 21.46
C SER A 421 12.63 -8.50 22.29
N ASP A 422 12.86 -8.46 23.61
CA ASP A 422 12.48 -9.54 24.51
C ASP A 422 10.95 -9.75 24.59
N GLN A 423 10.16 -8.73 24.27
CA GLN A 423 8.70 -8.79 24.17
C GLN A 423 8.21 -9.20 22.76
N GLY A 424 9.09 -9.50 21.81
CA GLY A 424 8.75 -9.87 20.45
C GLY A 424 8.48 -8.69 19.52
N GLU A 425 8.74 -7.43 19.95
CA GLU A 425 8.59 -6.25 19.10
C GLU A 425 9.67 -6.20 18.02
N VAL A 426 9.27 -5.88 16.79
CA VAL A 426 10.17 -5.61 15.68
C VAL A 426 10.75 -4.21 15.83
N LEU A 427 12.06 -4.12 15.96
CA LEU A 427 12.83 -2.88 16.06
C LEU A 427 13.64 -2.68 14.78
N ALA A 428 13.66 -1.46 14.25
CA ALA A 428 14.29 -1.14 12.97
C ALA A 428 15.37 -0.07 13.10
N ARG A 429 16.53 -0.28 12.45
CA ARG A 429 17.58 0.73 12.31
C ARG A 429 18.16 0.65 10.90
N GLY A 430 18.43 1.77 10.26
CA GLY A 430 19.08 1.78 8.96
C GLY A 430 18.72 2.97 8.11
N ILE A 431 19.13 2.90 6.85
CA ILE A 431 19.12 4.01 5.91
C ILE A 431 17.71 4.54 5.60
N GLY A 432 16.69 3.68 5.63
CA GLY A 432 15.30 4.06 5.39
C GLY A 432 14.57 4.57 6.64
N VAL A 433 15.13 4.43 7.84
CA VAL A 433 14.48 4.85 9.09
C VAL A 433 14.49 6.37 9.17
N PHE A 434 13.32 6.97 9.38
CA PHE A 434 13.11 8.42 9.45
C PHE A 434 13.88 9.09 10.59
N SER A 435 14.01 10.40 10.54
CA SER A 435 14.74 11.16 11.58
C SER A 435 13.91 11.42 12.85
N GLY A 436 12.63 11.11 12.84
CA GLY A 436 11.70 11.33 13.95
C GLY A 436 10.41 12.00 13.49
N TYR A 437 9.54 12.27 14.44
CA TYR A 437 8.32 13.04 14.17
C TYR A 437 8.55 14.53 14.31
N ARG A 438 7.77 15.33 13.58
CA ARG A 438 7.83 16.79 13.60
C ARG A 438 7.68 17.36 15.02
N ARG A 439 6.73 16.84 15.80
CA ARG A 439 6.60 17.17 17.21
C ARG A 439 7.51 16.28 18.05
N SER A 440 8.45 16.89 18.77
CA SER A 440 9.44 16.14 19.58
C SER A 440 8.80 15.21 20.61
N ALA A 441 7.65 15.59 21.17
CA ALA A 441 6.89 14.76 22.10
C ALA A 441 6.44 13.44 21.48
N ASP A 442 6.14 13.41 20.17
CA ASP A 442 5.76 12.19 19.46
C ASP A 442 6.96 11.25 19.24
N SER A 443 8.19 11.76 19.30
CA SER A 443 9.43 11.00 19.13
C SER A 443 9.99 10.42 20.44
N ALA A 444 9.53 10.89 21.60
CA ALA A 444 10.14 10.58 22.90
C ALA A 444 10.26 9.05 23.15
N ASP A 445 9.21 8.29 22.82
CA ASP A 445 9.17 6.84 23.01
C ASP A 445 9.29 6.05 21.69
N ALA A 446 9.57 6.74 20.57
CA ALA A 446 9.63 6.12 19.26
C ALA A 446 10.93 5.33 19.04
N PHE A 447 11.98 5.61 19.81
CA PHE A 447 13.28 4.97 19.67
C PHE A 447 13.75 4.35 20.98
N VAL A 448 14.47 3.22 20.87
CA VAL A 448 15.17 2.54 21.96
C VAL A 448 16.53 2.06 21.45
N ASP A 449 17.61 2.38 22.14
CA ASP A 449 18.99 2.02 21.76
C ASP A 449 19.34 2.33 20.29
N GLY A 450 18.80 3.43 19.74
CA GLY A 450 18.98 3.83 18.36
C GLY A 450 18.15 3.02 17.33
N PHE A 451 17.23 2.18 17.77
CA PHE A 451 16.27 1.48 16.94
C PHE A 451 14.88 2.13 17.03
N PHE A 452 14.23 2.29 15.92
CA PHE A 452 12.84 2.68 15.85
C PHE A 452 11.94 1.52 16.28
N ARG A 453 10.96 1.81 17.13
CA ARG A 453 9.94 0.88 17.60
C ARG A 453 8.79 0.83 16.62
N THR A 454 8.63 -0.29 15.91
CA THR A 454 7.57 -0.40 14.90
C THR A 454 6.17 -0.58 15.49
N GLY A 455 6.09 -1.06 16.73
CA GLY A 455 4.83 -1.48 17.37
C GLY A 455 4.27 -2.78 16.78
N ASP A 456 4.99 -3.43 15.86
CA ASP A 456 4.62 -4.71 15.28
C ASP A 456 5.36 -5.86 15.96
N LEU A 457 4.71 -7.01 16.12
CA LEU A 457 5.28 -8.24 16.66
C LEU A 457 5.79 -9.13 15.54
N GLY A 458 6.95 -9.76 15.74
CA GLY A 458 7.51 -10.64 14.74
C GLY A 458 8.63 -11.53 15.26
N GLU A 459 9.12 -12.38 14.38
CA GLU A 459 10.25 -13.27 14.64
C GLU A 459 11.15 -13.42 13.41
N LEU A 460 12.44 -13.57 13.65
CA LEU A 460 13.46 -13.81 12.62
C LEU A 460 13.85 -15.30 12.61
N ASP A 461 13.86 -15.90 11.42
CA ASP A 461 14.38 -17.24 11.24
C ASP A 461 15.93 -17.26 11.22
N SER A 462 16.54 -18.42 10.99
CA SER A 462 18.00 -18.59 10.92
C SER A 462 18.65 -17.91 9.71
N GLN A 463 17.85 -17.49 8.72
CA GLN A 463 18.31 -16.81 7.49
C GLN A 463 18.00 -15.31 7.52
N GLY A 464 17.51 -14.79 8.65
CA GLY A 464 17.14 -13.38 8.81
C GLY A 464 15.82 -12.99 8.18
N ARG A 465 14.97 -13.95 7.79
CA ARG A 465 13.63 -13.66 7.27
C ARG A 465 12.68 -13.33 8.40
N LEU A 466 11.97 -12.22 8.24
CA LEU A 466 10.98 -11.75 9.20
C LEU A 466 9.60 -12.37 8.91
N THR A 467 8.98 -12.93 9.94
CA THR A 467 7.56 -13.29 9.96
C THR A 467 6.83 -12.37 10.93
N LEU A 468 5.84 -11.63 10.45
CA LEU A 468 5.00 -10.78 11.30
C LEU A 468 3.96 -11.62 12.02
N ARG A 469 3.67 -11.24 13.28
CA ARG A 469 2.68 -11.92 14.13
C ARG A 469 1.47 -11.04 14.42
N GLY A 470 1.60 -9.72 14.33
CA GLY A 470 0.55 -8.74 14.54
C GLY A 470 1.05 -7.45 15.16
N ARG A 471 0.17 -6.68 15.79
CA ARG A 471 0.51 -5.42 16.47
C ARG A 471 0.40 -5.54 17.98
N ILE A 472 1.33 -4.93 18.70
CA ILE A 472 1.35 -4.93 20.18
C ILE A 472 0.03 -4.41 20.74
N LYS A 473 -0.47 -3.30 20.22
CA LYS A 473 -1.70 -2.65 20.70
C LYS A 473 -3.01 -3.35 20.31
N ASP A 474 -2.95 -4.29 19.35
CA ASP A 474 -4.12 -5.04 18.91
C ASP A 474 -4.23 -6.40 19.61
N VAL A 475 -3.24 -6.76 20.44
CA VAL A 475 -3.22 -7.99 21.22
C VAL A 475 -4.38 -7.99 22.23
N ILE A 476 -5.10 -9.11 22.29
CA ILE A 476 -6.23 -9.32 23.20
C ILE A 476 -5.77 -10.19 24.38
N VAL A 477 -6.05 -9.75 25.61
CA VAL A 477 -5.86 -10.56 26.82
C VAL A 477 -7.23 -11.00 27.31
N THR A 478 -7.53 -12.28 27.18
CA THR A 478 -8.80 -12.85 27.63
C THR A 478 -8.90 -12.88 29.16
N ALA A 479 -10.10 -13.06 29.72
CA ALA A 479 -10.31 -13.18 31.17
C ALA A 479 -9.48 -14.32 31.81
N GLY A 480 -9.13 -15.35 31.04
CA GLY A 480 -8.23 -16.43 31.48
C GLY A 480 -6.74 -16.08 31.40
N GLY A 481 -6.37 -14.84 31.10
CA GLY A 481 -4.98 -14.39 31.00
C GLY A 481 -4.26 -14.86 29.72
N LYS A 482 -4.96 -15.44 28.75
CA LYS A 482 -4.38 -15.85 27.48
C LYS A 482 -4.22 -14.64 26.56
N THR A 483 -3.02 -14.42 26.11
CA THR A 483 -2.68 -13.41 25.09
C THR A 483 -2.92 -13.98 23.69
N VAL A 484 -3.69 -13.29 22.88
CA VAL A 484 -4.05 -13.70 21.51
C VAL A 484 -3.80 -12.55 20.54
N THR A 485 -3.24 -12.87 19.39
CA THR A 485 -3.01 -11.93 18.29
C THR A 485 -4.11 -12.06 17.24
N PRO A 486 -5.03 -11.09 17.13
CA PRO A 486 -6.22 -11.18 16.28
C PRO A 486 -5.94 -11.36 14.80
N SER A 487 -4.91 -10.69 14.30
CA SER A 487 -4.60 -10.60 12.86
C SER A 487 -4.43 -11.95 12.16
N ILE A 488 -4.09 -13.01 12.90
CA ILE A 488 -3.93 -14.36 12.33
C ILE A 488 -5.29 -14.93 11.93
N TRP A 489 -6.27 -14.90 12.85
CA TRP A 489 -7.63 -15.35 12.56
C TRP A 489 -8.31 -14.44 11.52
N GLU A 490 -8.16 -13.13 11.71
CA GLU A 490 -8.74 -12.12 10.81
C GLU A 490 -8.28 -12.31 9.38
N GLY A 491 -6.97 -12.52 9.17
CA GLY A 491 -6.42 -12.78 7.84
C GLY A 491 -6.97 -14.05 7.18
N TYR A 492 -7.24 -15.10 7.95
CA TYR A 492 -7.86 -16.30 7.40
C TYR A 492 -9.33 -16.07 7.00
N VAL A 493 -10.09 -15.32 7.79
CA VAL A 493 -11.50 -15.02 7.51
C VAL A 493 -11.63 -14.02 6.36
N GLU A 494 -10.80 -13.00 6.33
CA GLU A 494 -10.73 -12.02 5.23
C GLU A 494 -10.25 -12.64 3.90
N GLY A 495 -9.69 -13.85 3.94
CA GLY A 495 -9.35 -14.63 2.74
C GLY A 495 -10.57 -15.05 1.91
N ASP A 496 -11.77 -15.06 2.48
CA ASP A 496 -13.01 -15.38 1.76
C ASP A 496 -13.60 -14.14 1.07
N PRO A 497 -14.02 -14.25 -0.20
CA PRO A 497 -14.59 -13.12 -0.94
C PRO A 497 -15.82 -12.47 -0.31
N LEU A 498 -16.63 -13.21 0.45
CA LEU A 498 -17.82 -12.67 1.13
C LEU A 498 -17.46 -11.66 2.24
N VAL A 499 -16.22 -11.69 2.73
CA VAL A 499 -15.77 -10.91 3.86
C VAL A 499 -14.94 -9.71 3.40
N ALA A 500 -15.38 -8.50 3.75
CA ALA A 500 -14.61 -7.28 3.56
C ALA A 500 -13.54 -7.13 4.64
N HIS A 501 -13.97 -7.27 5.92
CA HIS A 501 -13.09 -7.23 7.08
C HIS A 501 -13.57 -8.19 8.17
N ALA A 502 -12.64 -8.64 9.00
CA ALA A 502 -12.93 -9.40 10.20
C ALA A 502 -12.25 -8.74 11.40
N VAL A 503 -12.96 -8.63 12.52
CA VAL A 503 -12.43 -8.04 13.76
C VAL A 503 -12.68 -9.00 14.92
N MET A 504 -11.61 -9.56 15.46
CA MET A 504 -11.67 -10.38 16.67
C MET A 504 -11.81 -9.47 17.88
N VAL A 505 -12.71 -9.83 18.80
CA VAL A 505 -12.95 -9.12 20.06
C VAL A 505 -12.89 -10.11 21.23
N GLY A 506 -12.61 -9.64 22.45
CA GLY A 506 -12.53 -10.54 23.59
C GLY A 506 -11.65 -10.06 24.74
N GLU A 507 -11.28 -8.78 24.75
CA GLU A 507 -10.49 -8.19 25.85
C GLU A 507 -11.23 -8.34 27.17
N GLY A 508 -10.61 -9.02 28.15
CA GLY A 508 -11.21 -9.32 29.44
C GLY A 508 -12.45 -10.25 29.42
N LYS A 509 -12.76 -10.88 28.26
CA LYS A 509 -13.94 -11.74 28.10
C LYS A 509 -13.59 -13.23 28.24
N PRO A 510 -14.58 -14.10 28.56
CA PRO A 510 -14.34 -15.53 28.79
C PRO A 510 -13.98 -16.31 27.52
N TYR A 511 -14.27 -15.76 26.35
CA TYR A 511 -13.94 -16.33 25.03
C TYR A 511 -13.79 -15.23 23.97
N LEU A 512 -13.25 -15.60 22.81
CA LEU A 512 -13.09 -14.71 21.66
C LEU A 512 -14.36 -14.69 20.81
N GLY A 513 -14.80 -13.47 20.45
CA GLY A 513 -15.89 -13.21 19.52
C GLY A 513 -15.36 -12.64 18.22
N GLY A 514 -16.19 -12.65 17.15
CA GLY A 514 -15.87 -12.11 15.84
C GLY A 514 -16.94 -11.16 15.33
N LEU A 515 -16.53 -10.01 14.81
CA LEU A 515 -17.35 -9.13 13.98
C LEU A 515 -16.91 -9.35 12.52
N VAL A 516 -17.79 -9.88 11.66
CA VAL A 516 -17.49 -10.19 10.27
C VAL A 516 -18.24 -9.22 9.37
N LEU A 517 -17.49 -8.29 8.77
CA LEU A 517 -18.05 -7.30 7.84
C LEU A 517 -18.08 -7.91 6.44
N LEU A 518 -19.27 -7.91 5.86
CA LEU A 518 -19.50 -8.47 4.54
C LEU A 518 -19.12 -7.49 3.42
N ASP A 519 -18.67 -8.02 2.29
CA ASP A 519 -18.46 -7.28 1.05
C ASP A 519 -19.77 -7.26 0.25
N PRO A 520 -20.45 -6.11 0.11
CA PRO A 520 -21.79 -6.05 -0.51
C PRO A 520 -21.82 -6.55 -1.95
N GLU A 521 -20.76 -6.25 -2.73
CA GLU A 521 -20.69 -6.66 -4.14
C GLU A 521 -20.54 -8.18 -4.25
N SER A 522 -19.67 -8.76 -3.41
CA SER A 522 -19.44 -10.21 -3.38
C SER A 522 -20.66 -10.97 -2.86
N VAL A 523 -21.37 -10.43 -1.86
CA VAL A 523 -22.61 -11.01 -1.35
C VAL A 523 -23.70 -10.98 -2.42
N ALA A 524 -23.86 -9.87 -3.17
CA ALA A 524 -24.81 -9.80 -4.26
C ALA A 524 -24.52 -10.82 -5.37
N ALA A 525 -23.25 -10.94 -5.77
CA ALA A 525 -22.82 -11.95 -6.75
C ALA A 525 -22.97 -13.40 -6.24
N TRP A 526 -22.80 -13.64 -4.95
CA TRP A 526 -23.06 -14.91 -4.33
C TRP A 526 -24.55 -15.26 -4.34
N ALA A 527 -25.42 -14.30 -3.96
CA ALA A 527 -26.87 -14.47 -3.97
C ALA A 527 -27.40 -14.81 -5.35
N GLU A 528 -26.93 -14.10 -6.39
CA GLU A 528 -27.30 -14.39 -7.78
C GLU A 528 -26.96 -15.82 -8.18
N ARG A 529 -25.77 -16.31 -7.81
CA ARG A 529 -25.34 -17.68 -8.11
C ARG A 529 -26.17 -18.76 -7.39
N GLU A 530 -26.58 -18.47 -6.15
CA GLU A 530 -27.40 -19.38 -5.34
C GLU A 530 -28.88 -19.28 -5.68
N GLY A 531 -29.27 -18.42 -6.65
CA GLY A 531 -30.67 -18.19 -7.02
C GLY A 531 -31.49 -17.48 -5.95
N ILE A 532 -30.84 -16.66 -5.12
CA ILE A 532 -31.45 -15.94 -4.02
C ILE A 532 -31.86 -14.54 -4.51
N SER A 533 -33.14 -14.28 -4.59
CA SER A 533 -33.68 -13.00 -5.08
C SER A 533 -33.74 -11.91 -4.02
N ASP A 534 -33.69 -12.28 -2.73
CA ASP A 534 -33.81 -11.35 -1.62
C ASP A 534 -32.97 -11.80 -0.42
N ILE A 535 -32.05 -10.96 0.01
CA ILE A 535 -31.32 -11.11 1.28
C ILE A 535 -31.85 -10.01 2.21
N ALA A 536 -32.55 -10.42 3.26
CA ALA A 536 -33.11 -9.52 4.24
C ALA A 536 -32.00 -8.67 4.91
N GLY A 537 -32.15 -7.34 4.87
CA GLY A 537 -31.23 -6.43 5.54
C GLY A 537 -30.00 -6.01 4.72
N LEU A 538 -29.87 -6.38 3.43
CA LEU A 538 -28.74 -5.98 2.58
C LEU A 538 -28.84 -4.49 2.18
N ARG A 539 -29.00 -3.62 3.17
CA ARG A 539 -29.00 -2.16 2.98
C ARG A 539 -27.92 -1.54 3.84
N ILE A 540 -26.97 -0.91 3.19
CA ILE A 540 -25.90 -0.19 3.88
C ILE A 540 -26.49 1.04 4.57
N PRO A 541 -26.25 1.26 5.88
CA PRO A 541 -26.70 2.45 6.58
C PRO A 541 -26.02 3.71 6.04
N ASP A 542 -26.79 4.75 5.75
CA ASP A 542 -26.27 6.02 5.21
C ASP A 542 -25.56 6.89 6.28
N ASP A 543 -25.62 6.52 7.55
CA ASP A 543 -25.10 7.27 8.71
C ASP A 543 -23.72 6.79 9.20
N GLY A 544 -23.11 5.87 8.47
CA GLY A 544 -21.85 5.24 8.89
C GLY A 544 -21.99 4.26 10.06
N GLY A 545 -23.22 3.82 10.35
CA GLY A 545 -23.49 2.73 11.29
C GLY A 545 -23.15 1.36 10.69
N ALA A 546 -23.29 0.33 11.52
CA ALA A 546 -23.29 -1.06 11.10
C ALA A 546 -24.67 -1.67 11.34
N VAL A 547 -25.11 -2.56 10.47
CA VAL A 547 -26.36 -3.32 10.61
C VAL A 547 -26.03 -4.81 10.64
N GLU A 548 -26.71 -5.55 11.51
CA GLU A 548 -26.60 -7.00 11.60
C GLU A 548 -27.38 -7.66 10.47
N ILE A 549 -26.77 -8.66 9.82
CA ILE A 549 -27.39 -9.48 8.79
C ILE A 549 -27.73 -10.85 9.40
N ASP A 550 -29.02 -11.15 9.52
CA ASP A 550 -29.53 -12.42 10.05
C ASP A 550 -30.20 -13.25 8.92
N ASP A 551 -29.43 -13.55 7.88
CA ASP A 551 -29.84 -14.51 6.82
C ASP A 551 -29.17 -15.86 7.07
N ALA A 552 -29.96 -16.89 7.33
CA ALA A 552 -29.49 -18.22 7.71
C ALA A 552 -28.57 -18.86 6.66
N ARG A 553 -28.76 -18.53 5.37
CA ARG A 553 -27.94 -19.08 4.26
C ARG A 553 -26.56 -18.43 4.26
N LEU A 554 -26.52 -17.11 4.48
CA LEU A 554 -25.30 -16.33 4.54
C LEU A 554 -24.51 -16.68 5.82
N LEU A 555 -25.21 -16.84 6.95
CA LEU A 555 -24.62 -17.35 8.19
C LEU A 555 -23.95 -18.69 7.97
N THR A 556 -24.67 -19.66 7.33
CA THR A 556 -24.10 -20.99 7.02
C THR A 556 -22.89 -20.91 6.11
N ALA A 557 -22.89 -20.00 5.13
CA ALA A 557 -21.75 -19.81 4.24
C ALA A 557 -20.52 -19.29 4.99
N VAL A 558 -20.70 -18.25 5.82
CA VAL A 558 -19.60 -17.65 6.58
C VAL A 558 -19.16 -18.53 7.77
N GLU A 559 -20.07 -19.31 8.37
CA GLU A 559 -19.73 -20.29 9.42
C GLU A 559 -18.70 -21.32 8.92
N LYS A 560 -18.79 -21.75 7.68
CA LYS A 560 -17.77 -22.62 7.05
C LYS A 560 -16.41 -21.94 6.99
N VAL A 561 -16.39 -20.64 6.69
CA VAL A 561 -15.16 -19.83 6.63
C VAL A 561 -14.54 -19.70 8.03
N VAL A 562 -15.35 -19.33 9.00
CA VAL A 562 -14.92 -19.19 10.42
C VAL A 562 -14.43 -20.53 10.98
N SER A 563 -15.16 -21.63 10.69
CA SER A 563 -14.76 -22.98 11.11
C SER A 563 -13.44 -23.42 10.49
N ALA A 564 -13.22 -23.13 9.20
CA ALA A 564 -11.96 -23.40 8.52
C ALA A 564 -10.79 -22.58 9.08
N ALA A 565 -11.03 -21.31 9.43
CA ALA A 565 -10.05 -20.45 10.10
C ALA A 565 -9.72 -20.99 11.51
N ASN A 566 -10.75 -21.34 12.30
CA ASN A 566 -10.59 -21.91 13.64
C ASN A 566 -9.80 -23.23 13.62
N ALA A 567 -10.01 -24.09 12.64
CA ALA A 567 -9.31 -25.37 12.52
C ALA A 567 -7.78 -25.23 12.38
N ARG A 568 -7.29 -24.04 12.01
CA ARG A 568 -5.85 -23.73 11.88
C ARG A 568 -5.23 -23.19 13.17
N LEU A 569 -6.04 -22.96 14.20
CA LEU A 569 -5.64 -22.26 15.43
C LEU A 569 -5.81 -23.14 16.68
N ALA A 570 -5.04 -22.84 17.73
CA ALA A 570 -5.22 -23.47 19.03
C ALA A 570 -6.61 -23.14 19.60
N ARG A 571 -7.21 -24.05 20.36
CA ARG A 571 -8.58 -23.90 20.92
C ARG A 571 -8.80 -22.58 21.67
N SER A 572 -7.77 -22.06 22.33
CA SER A 572 -7.82 -20.78 23.06
C SER A 572 -7.78 -19.54 22.17
N GLU A 573 -7.49 -19.70 20.89
CA GLU A 573 -7.36 -18.65 19.88
C GLU A 573 -8.52 -18.68 18.88
N GLN A 574 -9.45 -19.63 19.04
CA GLN A 574 -10.62 -19.81 18.18
C GLN A 574 -11.74 -18.86 18.59
N VAL A 575 -12.38 -18.26 17.60
CA VAL A 575 -13.60 -17.48 17.76
C VAL A 575 -14.76 -18.42 17.98
N ARG A 576 -15.50 -18.24 19.09
CA ARG A 576 -16.63 -19.08 19.47
C ARG A 576 -17.98 -18.58 19.00
N ARG A 577 -18.11 -17.28 18.82
CA ARG A 577 -19.33 -16.61 18.35
C ARG A 577 -18.94 -15.49 17.42
N PHE A 578 -19.72 -15.26 16.40
CA PHE A 578 -19.55 -14.14 15.51
C PHE A 578 -20.90 -13.55 15.08
N VAL A 579 -20.87 -12.34 14.59
CA VAL A 579 -22.00 -11.63 14.01
C VAL A 579 -21.64 -11.15 12.62
N LEU A 580 -22.58 -11.24 11.67
CA LEU A 580 -22.42 -10.70 10.33
C LEU A 580 -22.90 -9.26 10.30
N LEU A 581 -22.06 -8.37 9.80
CA LEU A 581 -22.34 -6.95 9.74
C LEU A 581 -22.20 -6.42 8.33
N LEU A 582 -23.04 -5.45 8.00
CA LEU A 582 -22.87 -4.57 6.86
C LEU A 582 -22.62 -3.16 7.36
N ALA A 583 -21.61 -2.49 6.83
CA ALA A 583 -21.28 -1.12 7.22
C ALA A 583 -20.79 -0.33 6.01
N ASP A 584 -21.06 0.99 6.01
CA ASP A 584 -20.46 1.90 5.04
C ASP A 584 -19.02 2.21 5.46
N LEU A 585 -18.09 1.50 4.83
CA LEU A 585 -16.65 1.64 5.08
C LEU A 585 -16.05 2.78 4.23
N ASN A 586 -16.56 3.98 4.39
CA ASN A 586 -15.97 5.15 3.76
C ASN A 586 -15.16 6.00 4.77
N GLU A 587 -14.26 6.84 4.25
CA GLU A 587 -13.41 7.69 5.07
C GLU A 587 -14.16 8.81 5.78
N ASN A 588 -15.25 9.28 5.20
CA ASN A 588 -16.05 10.37 5.77
C ASN A 588 -16.60 10.00 7.15
N HIS A 589 -16.87 8.71 7.36
CA HIS A 589 -17.30 8.19 8.67
C HIS A 589 -16.12 7.85 9.60
N GLY A 590 -14.88 8.01 9.14
CA GLY A 590 -13.67 7.81 9.94
C GLY A 590 -13.36 6.37 10.34
N MET A 591 -14.08 5.37 9.78
CA MET A 591 -13.89 3.94 10.11
C MET A 591 -12.71 3.30 9.38
N VAL A 592 -12.31 3.86 8.26
CA VAL A 592 -11.15 3.40 7.51
C VAL A 592 -10.11 4.51 7.35
N THR A 593 -8.90 4.10 7.02
CA THR A 593 -7.84 5.02 6.61
C THR A 593 -7.98 5.34 5.11
N PRO A 594 -7.28 6.37 4.58
CA PRO A 594 -7.21 6.65 3.15
C PRO A 594 -6.71 5.47 2.29
N THR A 595 -6.03 4.51 2.89
CA THR A 595 -5.60 3.26 2.25
C THR A 595 -6.58 2.11 2.48
N MET A 596 -7.83 2.42 2.88
CA MET A 596 -8.92 1.47 3.12
C MET A 596 -8.63 0.44 4.23
N LYS A 597 -7.70 0.74 5.15
CA LYS A 597 -7.48 -0.09 6.35
C LYS A 597 -8.50 0.25 7.42
N LEU A 598 -9.15 -0.76 7.99
CA LEU A 598 -10.11 -0.58 9.08
C LEU A 598 -9.41 0.01 10.32
N LYS A 599 -9.97 1.08 10.87
CA LYS A 599 -9.55 1.63 12.16
C LYS A 599 -10.26 0.85 13.28
N ARG A 600 -9.63 -0.25 13.71
CA ARG A 600 -10.19 -1.21 14.68
C ARG A 600 -10.87 -0.53 15.88
N SER A 601 -10.20 0.40 16.54
CA SER A 601 -10.74 1.07 17.73
C SER A 601 -12.01 1.85 17.45
N VAL A 602 -12.04 2.60 16.36
CA VAL A 602 -13.22 3.38 15.93
C VAL A 602 -14.37 2.46 15.58
N PHE A 603 -14.09 1.40 14.80
CA PHE A 603 -15.11 0.43 14.42
C PHE A 603 -15.67 -0.32 15.63
N THR A 604 -14.80 -0.83 16.52
CA THR A 604 -15.22 -1.59 17.72
C THR A 604 -16.05 -0.72 18.66
N GLU A 605 -15.72 0.56 18.78
CA GLU A 605 -16.51 1.50 19.59
C GLU A 605 -17.93 1.71 19.00
N ARG A 606 -18.03 1.92 17.70
CA ARG A 606 -19.34 2.05 17.03
C ARG A 606 -20.14 0.76 17.04
N ALA A 607 -19.46 -0.38 16.97
CA ALA A 607 -20.06 -1.71 17.02
C ALA A 607 -20.22 -2.25 18.44
N ARG A 608 -20.06 -1.42 19.49
CA ARG A 608 -20.05 -1.84 20.92
C ARG A 608 -21.24 -2.70 21.28
N HIS A 609 -22.45 -2.35 20.85
CA HIS A 609 -23.65 -3.11 21.17
C HIS A 609 -23.65 -4.52 20.56
N PHE A 610 -23.08 -4.72 19.36
CA PHE A 610 -22.90 -6.07 18.81
C PHE A 610 -21.87 -6.86 19.60
N VAL A 611 -20.78 -6.20 20.04
CA VAL A 611 -19.79 -6.84 20.90
C VAL A 611 -20.41 -7.29 22.22
N GLU A 612 -21.22 -6.45 22.86
CA GLU A 612 -21.90 -6.80 24.12
C GLU A 612 -22.87 -7.96 23.92
N ASN A 613 -23.64 -7.97 22.85
CA ASN A 613 -24.59 -9.04 22.51
C ASN A 613 -23.92 -10.40 22.32
N LEU A 614 -22.67 -10.45 21.78
CA LEU A 614 -21.92 -11.69 21.67
C LEU A 614 -21.71 -12.42 22.99
N TYR A 615 -21.71 -11.70 24.14
CA TYR A 615 -21.45 -12.26 25.47
C TYR A 615 -22.68 -12.36 26.35
N THR A 616 -23.79 -11.70 25.99
CA THR A 616 -25.04 -11.70 26.79
C THR A 616 -26.10 -12.66 26.28
N ASP A 617 -26.06 -13.03 24.98
CA ASP A 617 -27.03 -13.93 24.38
C ASP A 617 -26.82 -15.37 24.87
N THR A 618 -27.90 -15.99 25.39
CA THR A 618 -27.91 -17.34 25.97
C THR A 618 -27.99 -18.47 24.92
N ARG A 619 -27.97 -18.15 23.64
CA ARG A 619 -27.89 -19.16 22.59
C ARG A 619 -26.58 -19.95 22.72
N SER A 620 -26.66 -21.28 22.72
CA SER A 620 -25.50 -22.17 22.88
C SER A 620 -24.37 -21.80 21.93
N PRO A 621 -23.09 -21.79 22.38
CA PRO A 621 -21.96 -21.62 21.48
C PRO A 621 -21.93 -22.74 20.44
N ALA A 622 -21.68 -22.42 19.19
CA ALA A 622 -21.48 -23.35 18.08
C ALA A 622 -20.22 -24.22 18.25
#